data_1745cc945c8510f510e71dd825c83c24
#
_entry.id   1745cc945c8510f510e71dd825c83c24
#
_cell.length_a   1.000
_cell.length_b   1.000
_cell.length_c   1.000
_cell.angle_alpha   90.00
_cell.angle_beta   90.00
_cell.angle_gamma   90.00
#
_symmetry.space_group_name_H-M   'P 1'
#
loop_
_entity.id
_entity.type
_entity.pdbx_description
1 polymer ?
#
loop_
_entity_poly.entity_id
_entity_poly.type
_entity_poly.pdbx_seq_one_letter_code
_entity_poly.pdbx_strand_id
1 'polypeptide(L)'
;MNINAYDFDVIKLLVIKDWQIYQKQLASYVVGLLIGLTLVGMGKAWSFYVGALLLLVLLICAGVFAIQSSVLNERKEHTLPFVMSLPVTPMAFYWSKLLANVSIYLVPFTLVVAGTAFLVLFTPLPDGLLVWSLLIYGFLAMIYFVSLGAALVVESEGWNTFVMIALFTMVSPFIMGVGMIDAIGTNIKTNNIVWSPPAVGIFLAEFAVIALVIGVTSWIHRRKTSFL
;
A
#
# COMPACT_ATOMS: atom_id res chain seq x y z
N MET A 1 -22.83 9.54 14.12
CA MET A 1 -22.50 10.75 13.36
C MET A 1 -22.96 10.51 11.94
N ASN A 2 -24.06 11.16 11.56
CA ASN A 2 -24.61 11.00 10.21
C ASN A 2 -23.72 11.79 9.25
N ILE A 3 -23.04 11.11 8.33
CA ILE A 3 -22.46 11.73 7.14
C ILE A 3 -23.66 12.21 6.33
N ASN A 4 -23.82 13.52 6.20
CA ASN A 4 -24.89 14.08 5.40
C ASN A 4 -24.66 13.72 3.92
N ALA A 5 -25.75 13.63 3.14
CA ALA A 5 -25.66 13.35 1.69
C ALA A 5 -24.68 14.32 0.99
N TYR A 6 -24.63 15.56 1.45
CA TYR A 6 -23.70 16.60 0.99
C TYR A 6 -22.22 16.21 1.22
N ASP A 7 -21.86 15.68 2.39
CA ASP A 7 -20.49 15.25 2.67
C ASP A 7 -20.06 14.11 1.73
N PHE A 8 -20.97 13.22 1.36
CA PHE A 8 -20.68 12.11 0.45
C PHE A 8 -20.37 12.58 -0.97
N ASP A 9 -21.13 13.55 -1.49
CA ASP A 9 -20.90 14.12 -2.82
C ASP A 9 -19.53 14.84 -2.87
N VAL A 10 -19.18 15.58 -1.84
CA VAL A 10 -17.88 16.24 -1.71
C VAL A 10 -16.73 15.23 -1.66
N ILE A 11 -16.86 14.17 -0.85
CA ILE A 11 -15.86 13.08 -0.78
C ILE A 11 -15.64 12.48 -2.18
N LYS A 12 -16.73 12.17 -2.88
CA LYS A 12 -16.68 11.60 -4.23
C LYS A 12 -15.94 12.51 -5.22
N LEU A 13 -16.24 13.81 -5.22
CA LEU A 13 -15.58 14.77 -6.10
C LEU A 13 -14.07 14.88 -5.82
N LEU A 14 -13.67 14.90 -4.55
CA LEU A 14 -12.26 14.95 -4.16
C LEU A 14 -11.51 13.68 -4.55
N VAL A 15 -12.14 12.51 -4.39
CA VAL A 15 -11.57 11.23 -4.84
C VAL A 15 -11.39 11.21 -6.36
N ILE A 16 -12.39 11.65 -7.13
CA ILE A 16 -12.31 11.70 -8.59
C ILE A 16 -11.20 12.66 -9.03
N LYS A 17 -11.07 13.82 -8.39
CA LYS A 17 -9.99 14.77 -8.66
C LYS A 17 -8.61 14.10 -8.50
N ASP A 18 -8.39 13.43 -7.38
CA ASP A 18 -7.13 12.76 -7.11
C ASP A 18 -6.86 11.65 -8.15
N TRP A 19 -7.86 10.86 -8.54
CA TRP A 19 -7.75 9.88 -9.61
C TRP A 19 -7.36 10.49 -10.97
N GLN A 20 -7.94 11.63 -11.35
CA GLN A 20 -7.62 12.30 -12.59
C GLN A 20 -6.16 12.80 -12.64
N ILE A 21 -5.64 13.24 -11.50
CA ILE A 21 -4.24 13.65 -11.38
C ILE A 21 -3.31 12.44 -11.53
N TYR A 22 -3.70 11.29 -10.97
CA TYR A 22 -2.84 10.10 -10.86
C TYR A 22 -2.88 9.16 -12.06
N GLN A 23 -3.92 9.18 -12.88
CA GLN A 23 -4.16 8.17 -13.89
C GLN A 23 -2.97 7.90 -14.84
N LYS A 24 -2.21 8.95 -15.21
CA LYS A 24 -1.05 8.80 -16.12
C LYS A 24 0.11 8.06 -15.45
N GLN A 25 0.41 8.44 -14.22
CA GLN A 25 1.48 7.78 -13.45
C GLN A 25 1.08 6.36 -13.06
N LEU A 26 -0.18 6.15 -12.69
CA LEU A 26 -0.72 4.84 -12.39
C LEU A 26 -0.59 3.90 -13.60
N ALA A 27 -0.88 4.38 -14.81
CA ALA A 27 -0.69 3.62 -16.05
C ALA A 27 0.79 3.20 -16.24
N SER A 28 1.75 4.07 -15.95
CA SER A 28 3.17 3.72 -16.06
C SER A 28 3.59 2.64 -15.04
N TYR A 29 3.08 2.72 -13.81
CA TYR A 29 3.31 1.67 -12.82
C TYR A 29 2.69 0.33 -13.24
N VAL A 30 1.46 0.33 -13.75
CA VAL A 30 0.79 -0.87 -14.24
C VAL A 30 1.60 -1.53 -15.36
N VAL A 31 2.09 -0.76 -16.33
CA VAL A 31 2.95 -1.29 -17.41
C VAL A 31 4.22 -1.88 -16.85
N GLY A 32 4.90 -1.20 -15.94
CA GLY A 32 6.12 -1.71 -15.30
C GLY A 32 5.86 -3.00 -14.51
N LEU A 33 4.74 -3.09 -13.79
CA LEU A 33 4.36 -4.30 -13.06
C LEU A 33 4.03 -5.48 -14.00
N LEU A 34 3.40 -5.24 -15.13
CA LEU A 34 3.17 -6.27 -16.14
C LEU A 34 4.49 -6.79 -16.71
N ILE A 35 5.47 -5.91 -16.95
CA ILE A 35 6.82 -6.33 -17.34
C ILE A 35 7.46 -7.18 -16.23
N GLY A 36 7.35 -6.76 -14.96
CA GLY A 36 7.86 -7.52 -13.82
C GLY A 36 7.23 -8.92 -13.72
N LEU A 37 5.91 -9.02 -13.85
CA LEU A 37 5.20 -10.31 -13.86
C LEU A 37 5.65 -11.19 -15.03
N THR A 38 5.82 -10.62 -16.21
CA THR A 38 6.32 -11.35 -17.38
C THR A 38 7.71 -11.92 -17.12
N LEU A 39 8.62 -11.13 -16.52
CA LEU A 39 9.98 -11.59 -16.17
C LEU A 39 9.94 -12.73 -15.15
N VAL A 40 9.06 -12.66 -14.12
CA VAL A 40 8.86 -13.75 -13.15
C VAL A 40 8.38 -15.02 -13.85
N GLY A 41 7.46 -14.90 -14.80
CA GLY A 41 6.88 -16.01 -15.53
C GLY A 41 7.81 -16.68 -16.57
N MET A 42 8.95 -16.05 -16.92
CA MET A 42 9.91 -16.62 -17.92
C MET A 42 10.62 -17.88 -17.44
N GLY A 43 10.55 -18.26 -16.17
CA GLY A 43 11.11 -19.49 -15.62
C GLY A 43 12.65 -19.56 -15.57
N LYS A 44 13.36 -18.48 -15.88
CA LYS A 44 14.83 -18.40 -15.76
C LYS A 44 15.22 -17.76 -14.43
N ALA A 45 16.22 -18.29 -13.75
CA ALA A 45 16.63 -17.79 -12.44
C ALA A 45 16.90 -16.28 -12.43
N TRP A 46 17.65 -15.75 -13.39
CA TRP A 46 17.94 -14.33 -13.44
C TRP A 46 16.70 -13.45 -13.66
N SER A 47 15.77 -13.88 -14.54
CA SER A 47 14.56 -13.12 -14.82
C SER A 47 13.59 -13.14 -13.64
N PHE A 48 13.54 -14.25 -12.90
CA PHE A 48 12.78 -14.34 -11.66
C PHE A 48 13.25 -13.31 -10.62
N TYR A 49 14.56 -13.24 -10.34
CA TYR A 49 15.09 -12.28 -9.37
C TYR A 49 14.89 -10.83 -9.81
N VAL A 50 15.15 -10.52 -11.08
CA VAL A 50 14.96 -9.17 -11.62
C VAL A 50 13.47 -8.80 -11.60
N GLY A 51 12.59 -9.71 -12.01
CA GLY A 51 11.14 -9.51 -12.01
C GLY A 51 10.60 -9.30 -10.59
N ALA A 52 10.97 -10.16 -9.65
CA ALA A 52 10.55 -10.03 -8.25
C ALA A 52 11.02 -8.71 -7.63
N LEU A 53 12.28 -8.31 -7.85
CA LEU A 53 12.80 -7.02 -7.40
C LEU A 53 12.02 -5.85 -8.02
N LEU A 54 11.74 -5.92 -9.33
CA LEU A 54 10.98 -4.89 -10.04
C LEU A 54 9.57 -4.75 -9.47
N LEU A 55 8.88 -5.87 -9.20
CA LEU A 55 7.55 -5.86 -8.57
C LEU A 55 7.57 -5.18 -7.20
N LEU A 56 8.54 -5.51 -6.34
CA LEU A 56 8.69 -4.91 -5.02
C LEU A 56 8.95 -3.40 -5.11
N VAL A 57 9.93 -3.00 -5.91
CA VAL A 57 10.32 -1.59 -6.05
C VAL A 57 9.17 -0.76 -6.62
N LEU A 58 8.51 -1.24 -7.68
CA LEU A 58 7.41 -0.49 -8.29
C LEU A 58 6.20 -0.38 -7.38
N LEU A 59 5.90 -1.42 -6.58
CA LEU A 59 4.80 -1.37 -5.62
C LEU A 59 5.09 -0.37 -4.48
N ILE A 60 6.33 -0.34 -3.99
CA ILE A 60 6.80 0.67 -3.03
C ILE A 60 6.69 2.07 -3.64
N CYS A 61 7.25 2.27 -4.83
CA CYS A 61 7.22 3.57 -5.50
C CYS A 61 5.78 4.06 -5.76
N ALA A 62 4.88 3.18 -6.16
CA ALA A 62 3.47 3.52 -6.37
C ALA A 62 2.81 4.01 -5.07
N GLY A 63 3.09 3.35 -3.94
CA GLY A 63 2.58 3.75 -2.64
C GLY A 63 3.15 5.08 -2.15
N VAL A 64 4.47 5.25 -2.21
CA VAL A 64 5.16 6.51 -1.84
C VAL A 64 4.65 7.66 -2.68
N PHE A 65 4.57 7.46 -3.99
CA PHE A 65 4.13 8.49 -4.93
C PHE A 65 2.67 8.90 -4.68
N ALA A 66 1.78 7.94 -4.40
CA ALA A 66 0.39 8.21 -4.07
C ALA A 66 0.28 9.12 -2.84
N ILE A 67 0.98 8.80 -1.75
CA ILE A 67 0.98 9.60 -0.52
C ILE A 67 1.58 10.99 -0.77
N GLN A 68 2.71 11.05 -1.46
CA GLN A 68 3.45 12.29 -1.67
C GLN A 68 2.63 13.30 -2.49
N SER A 69 2.02 12.89 -3.58
CA SER A 69 1.32 13.82 -4.45
C SER A 69 -0.05 14.23 -3.90
N SER A 70 -0.79 13.31 -3.24
CA SER A 70 -2.15 13.64 -2.80
C SER A 70 -2.20 14.31 -1.42
N VAL A 71 -1.23 14.01 -0.53
CA VAL A 71 -1.25 14.53 0.84
C VAL A 71 -0.14 15.56 1.06
N LEU A 72 1.12 15.22 0.73
CA LEU A 72 2.26 16.07 1.06
C LEU A 72 2.37 17.28 0.11
N ASN A 73 2.19 17.09 -1.20
CA ASN A 73 2.29 18.20 -2.15
C ASN A 73 1.16 19.22 -1.97
N GLU A 74 -0.07 18.79 -1.64
CA GLU A 74 -1.16 19.73 -1.36
C GLU A 74 -0.85 20.65 -0.16
N ARG A 75 -0.11 20.14 0.82
CA ARG A 75 0.36 20.96 1.93
C ARG A 75 1.46 21.94 1.51
N LYS A 76 2.41 21.51 0.66
CA LYS A 76 3.50 22.35 0.15
C LYS A 76 3.02 23.50 -0.72
N GLU A 77 2.10 23.23 -1.62
CA GLU A 77 1.60 24.20 -2.60
C GLU A 77 0.59 25.19 -1.99
N HIS A 78 0.40 25.17 -0.66
CA HIS A 78 -0.58 26.03 0.02
C HIS A 78 -1.99 25.95 -0.59
N THR A 79 -2.32 24.86 -1.27
CA THR A 79 -3.67 24.63 -1.80
C THR A 79 -4.66 24.24 -0.69
N LEU A 80 -4.15 23.85 0.47
CA LEU A 80 -4.96 23.57 1.67
C LEU A 80 -5.87 24.76 2.04
N PRO A 81 -5.41 26.03 2.09
CA PRO A 81 -6.29 27.17 2.37
C PRO A 81 -7.43 27.32 1.37
N PHE A 82 -7.23 26.97 0.10
CA PHE A 82 -8.30 26.94 -0.90
C PHE A 82 -9.32 25.82 -0.60
N VAL A 83 -8.85 24.63 -0.26
CA VAL A 83 -9.75 23.52 0.15
C VAL A 83 -10.50 23.88 1.43
N MET A 84 -9.86 24.59 2.35
CA MET A 84 -10.47 25.07 3.60
C MET A 84 -11.52 26.19 3.37
N SER A 85 -11.46 26.91 2.26
CA SER A 85 -12.50 27.88 1.88
C SER A 85 -13.78 27.20 1.38
N LEU A 86 -13.72 25.90 1.05
CA LEU A 86 -14.88 25.09 0.73
C LEU A 86 -15.59 24.65 2.04
N PRO A 87 -16.90 24.50 2.04
CA PRO A 87 -17.65 24.03 3.20
C PRO A 87 -17.46 22.51 3.41
N VAL A 88 -16.22 22.10 3.68
CA VAL A 88 -15.80 20.68 3.87
C VAL A 88 -15.50 20.44 5.34
N THR A 89 -16.07 19.40 5.93
CA THR A 89 -15.72 19.02 7.30
C THR A 89 -14.33 18.35 7.36
N PRO A 90 -13.56 18.49 8.47
CA PRO A 90 -12.27 17.82 8.64
C PRO A 90 -12.36 16.30 8.43
N MET A 91 -13.49 15.72 8.81
CA MET A 91 -13.73 14.28 8.67
C MET A 91 -14.02 13.89 7.22
N ALA A 92 -14.76 14.69 6.47
CA ALA A 92 -14.99 14.45 5.04
C ALA A 92 -13.68 14.56 4.25
N PHE A 93 -12.82 15.53 4.57
CA PHE A 93 -11.48 15.65 4.00
C PHE A 93 -10.62 14.41 4.31
N TYR A 94 -10.57 13.97 5.57
CA TYR A 94 -9.84 12.75 5.96
C TYR A 94 -10.29 11.53 5.15
N TRP A 95 -11.60 11.27 5.09
CA TRP A 95 -12.13 10.13 4.34
C TRP A 95 -11.87 10.23 2.84
N SER A 96 -11.96 11.44 2.27
CA SER A 96 -11.66 11.62 0.85
C SER A 96 -10.20 11.27 0.53
N LYS A 97 -9.24 11.72 1.37
CA LYS A 97 -7.82 11.41 1.19
C LYS A 97 -7.51 9.94 1.45
N LEU A 98 -8.08 9.36 2.49
CA LEU A 98 -7.92 7.93 2.76
C LEU A 98 -8.45 7.08 1.59
N LEU A 99 -9.69 7.31 1.16
CA LEU A 99 -10.32 6.53 0.09
C LEU A 99 -9.62 6.72 -1.26
N ALA A 100 -9.22 7.94 -1.61
CA ALA A 100 -8.47 8.21 -2.84
C ALA A 100 -7.15 7.43 -2.86
N ASN A 101 -6.34 7.57 -1.80
CA ASN A 101 -5.06 6.89 -1.71
C ASN A 101 -5.20 5.37 -1.72
N VAL A 102 -6.10 4.84 -0.91
CA VAL A 102 -6.34 3.38 -0.84
C VAL A 102 -6.81 2.86 -2.19
N SER A 103 -7.78 3.50 -2.85
CA SER A 103 -8.29 3.05 -4.15
C SER A 103 -7.22 3.09 -5.25
N ILE A 104 -6.37 4.11 -5.27
CA ILE A 104 -5.26 4.23 -6.21
C ILE A 104 -4.21 3.15 -5.96
N TYR A 105 -3.83 2.89 -4.70
CA TYR A 105 -2.84 1.87 -4.35
C TYR A 105 -3.35 0.44 -4.57
N LEU A 106 -4.65 0.19 -4.38
CA LEU A 106 -5.24 -1.12 -4.60
C LEU A 106 -5.08 -1.61 -6.04
N VAL A 107 -5.02 -0.72 -7.04
CA VAL A 107 -4.85 -1.14 -8.45
C VAL A 107 -3.52 -1.86 -8.67
N PRO A 108 -2.33 -1.26 -8.41
CA PRO A 108 -1.06 -1.96 -8.52
C PRO A 108 -0.94 -3.13 -7.54
N PHE A 109 -1.47 -3.01 -6.33
CA PHE A 109 -1.43 -4.06 -5.32
C PHE A 109 -2.19 -5.32 -5.76
N THR A 110 -3.44 -5.18 -6.19
CA THR A 110 -4.24 -6.31 -6.67
C THR A 110 -3.66 -6.92 -7.94
N LEU A 111 -3.10 -6.12 -8.84
CA LEU A 111 -2.41 -6.62 -10.04
C LEU A 111 -1.22 -7.51 -9.66
N VAL A 112 -0.38 -7.08 -8.71
CA VAL A 112 0.78 -7.85 -8.27
C VAL A 112 0.35 -9.13 -7.55
N VAL A 113 -0.58 -9.04 -6.60
CA VAL A 113 -1.06 -10.20 -5.83
C VAL A 113 -1.72 -11.22 -6.75
N ALA A 114 -2.68 -10.79 -7.58
CA ALA A 114 -3.39 -11.68 -8.49
C ALA A 114 -2.46 -12.24 -9.58
N GLY A 115 -1.58 -11.39 -10.13
CA GLY A 115 -0.61 -11.81 -11.15
C GLY A 115 0.40 -12.82 -10.61
N THR A 116 0.93 -12.61 -9.40
CA THR A 116 1.85 -13.56 -8.75
C THR A 116 1.11 -14.86 -8.41
N ALA A 117 -0.11 -14.79 -7.88
CA ALA A 117 -0.91 -15.98 -7.61
C ALA A 117 -1.20 -16.77 -8.90
N PHE A 118 -1.55 -16.08 -9.98
CA PHE A 118 -1.74 -16.72 -11.28
C PHE A 118 -0.46 -17.41 -11.78
N LEU A 119 0.69 -16.73 -11.70
CA LEU A 119 1.95 -17.32 -12.13
C LEU A 119 2.33 -18.55 -11.29
N VAL A 120 2.20 -18.50 -9.98
CA VAL A 120 2.52 -19.64 -9.12
C VAL A 120 1.60 -20.83 -9.39
N LEU A 121 0.30 -20.60 -9.59
CA LEU A 121 -0.67 -21.69 -9.77
C LEU A 121 -0.68 -22.29 -11.19
N PHE A 122 -0.27 -21.54 -12.22
CA PHE A 122 -0.38 -21.95 -13.62
C PHE A 122 0.97 -22.09 -14.35
N THR A 123 2.10 -21.85 -13.70
CA THR A 123 3.43 -22.05 -14.27
C THR A 123 4.24 -23.00 -13.38
N PRO A 124 5.38 -23.56 -13.83
CA PRO A 124 6.16 -24.52 -13.06
C PRO A 124 6.95 -23.88 -11.90
N LEU A 125 6.41 -22.84 -11.28
CA LEU A 125 6.95 -22.25 -10.05
C LEU A 125 6.50 -23.09 -8.84
N PRO A 126 7.30 -23.19 -7.77
CA PRO A 126 6.89 -23.90 -6.57
C PRO A 126 5.68 -23.23 -5.90
N ASP A 127 4.65 -24.04 -5.56
CA ASP A 127 3.40 -23.54 -4.96
C ASP A 127 3.64 -22.86 -3.60
N GLY A 128 4.67 -23.28 -2.86
CA GLY A 128 5.04 -22.69 -1.59
C GLY A 128 5.45 -21.21 -1.67
N LEU A 129 5.84 -20.72 -2.86
CA LEU A 129 6.10 -19.30 -3.11
C LEU A 129 4.85 -18.43 -2.90
N LEU A 130 3.65 -18.99 -3.05
CA LEU A 130 2.41 -18.22 -2.89
C LEU A 130 2.28 -17.65 -1.49
N VAL A 131 2.44 -18.51 -0.46
CA VAL A 131 2.32 -18.08 0.94
C VAL A 131 3.38 -17.04 1.27
N TRP A 132 4.63 -17.29 0.88
CA TRP A 132 5.74 -16.36 1.12
C TRP A 132 5.54 -15.01 0.44
N SER A 133 5.11 -14.99 -0.83
CA SER A 133 4.83 -13.75 -1.55
C SER A 133 3.66 -12.97 -0.94
N LEU A 134 2.60 -13.67 -0.47
CA LEU A 134 1.47 -13.02 0.19
C LEU A 134 1.87 -12.34 1.50
N LEU A 135 2.76 -12.95 2.30
CA LEU A 135 3.31 -12.32 3.50
C LEU A 135 4.11 -11.06 3.15
N ILE A 136 4.94 -11.10 2.11
CA ILE A 136 5.70 -9.92 1.68
C ILE A 136 4.77 -8.80 1.20
N TYR A 137 3.76 -9.12 0.40
CA TYR A 137 2.81 -8.12 -0.09
C TYR A 137 1.92 -7.59 1.04
N GLY A 138 1.52 -8.43 1.99
CA GLY A 138 0.82 -8.01 3.21
C GLY A 138 1.66 -7.01 4.03
N PHE A 139 2.95 -7.29 4.20
CA PHE A 139 3.88 -6.39 4.87
C PHE A 139 4.03 -5.05 4.12
N LEU A 140 4.13 -5.08 2.79
CA LEU A 140 4.17 -3.84 1.98
C LEU A 140 2.87 -3.03 2.13
N ALA A 141 1.72 -3.69 2.14
CA ALA A 141 0.45 -3.03 2.41
C ALA A 141 0.43 -2.42 3.81
N MET A 142 0.88 -3.16 4.83
CA MET A 142 0.98 -2.66 6.21
C MET A 142 1.86 -1.39 6.29
N ILE A 143 3.06 -1.42 5.71
CA ILE A 143 3.95 -0.25 5.65
C ILE A 143 3.27 0.93 4.93
N TYR A 144 2.60 0.67 3.83
CA TYR A 144 1.86 1.69 3.09
C TYR A 144 0.80 2.35 3.98
N PHE A 145 -0.03 1.56 4.66
CA PHE A 145 -1.08 2.10 5.54
C PHE A 145 -0.51 2.87 6.74
N VAL A 146 0.60 2.41 7.32
CA VAL A 146 1.29 3.15 8.40
C VAL A 146 1.83 4.47 7.88
N SER A 147 2.47 4.49 6.70
CA SER A 147 2.98 5.70 6.06
C SER A 147 1.86 6.68 5.70
N LEU A 148 0.75 6.18 5.16
CA LEU A 148 -0.43 6.99 4.86
C LEU A 148 -1.05 7.56 6.14
N GLY A 149 -1.18 6.75 7.19
CA GLY A 149 -1.68 7.19 8.48
C GLY A 149 -0.81 8.29 9.09
N ALA A 150 0.51 8.14 9.05
CA ALA A 150 1.46 9.17 9.47
C ALA A 150 1.29 10.45 8.65
N ALA A 151 1.22 10.35 7.32
CA ALA A 151 1.06 11.50 6.43
C ALA A 151 -0.26 12.26 6.67
N LEU A 152 -1.33 11.57 7.04
CA LEU A 152 -2.62 12.20 7.35
C LEU A 152 -2.61 12.94 8.71
N VAL A 153 -1.86 12.44 9.68
CA VAL A 153 -1.86 12.98 11.07
C VAL A 153 -0.74 13.99 11.29
N VAL A 154 0.47 13.70 10.79
CA VAL A 154 1.67 14.49 11.03
C VAL A 154 1.80 15.58 9.98
N GLU A 155 1.95 16.82 10.41
CA GLU A 155 2.06 17.97 9.51
C GLU A 155 3.48 18.15 8.96
N SER A 156 4.49 17.75 9.73
CA SER A 156 5.90 17.89 9.35
C SER A 156 6.28 16.96 8.21
N GLU A 157 6.69 17.54 7.09
CA GLU A 157 7.19 16.80 5.92
C GLU A 157 8.44 15.96 6.27
N GLY A 158 9.35 16.53 7.04
CA GLY A 158 10.58 15.82 7.46
C GLY A 158 10.27 14.56 8.25
N TRP A 159 9.31 14.60 9.17
CA TRP A 159 8.88 13.43 9.93
C TRP A 159 8.18 12.41 9.04
N ASN A 160 7.33 12.83 8.11
CA ASN A 160 6.68 11.93 7.16
C ASN A 160 7.70 11.19 6.29
N THR A 161 8.67 11.93 5.75
CA THR A 161 9.76 11.35 4.94
C THR A 161 10.60 10.39 5.77
N PHE A 162 10.93 10.74 7.01
CA PHE A 162 11.68 9.86 7.92
C PHE A 162 10.92 8.56 8.20
N VAL A 163 9.62 8.63 8.52
CA VAL A 163 8.79 7.44 8.76
C VAL A 163 8.75 6.55 7.52
N MET A 164 8.55 7.14 6.33
CA MET A 164 8.54 6.38 5.09
C MET A 164 9.87 5.66 4.85
N ILE A 165 10.99 6.36 4.95
CA ILE A 165 12.32 5.75 4.74
C ILE A 165 12.57 4.65 5.77
N ALA A 166 12.30 4.89 7.05
CA ALA A 166 12.49 3.92 8.11
C ALA A 166 11.67 2.63 7.87
N LEU A 167 10.40 2.78 7.50
CA LEU A 167 9.52 1.64 7.24
C LEU A 167 9.95 0.85 6.00
N PHE A 168 10.25 1.51 4.89
CA PHE A 168 10.66 0.82 3.67
C PHE A 168 12.05 0.14 3.81
N THR A 169 12.92 0.66 4.65
CA THR A 169 14.19 0.00 4.99
C THR A 169 13.96 -1.35 5.68
N MET A 170 12.84 -1.53 6.39
CA MET A 170 12.49 -2.80 7.06
C MET A 170 12.03 -3.92 6.10
N VAL A 171 11.80 -3.62 4.82
CA VAL A 171 11.35 -4.63 3.85
C VAL A 171 12.38 -5.74 3.68
N SER A 172 13.67 -5.41 3.50
CA SER A 172 14.72 -6.41 3.33
C SER A 172 14.92 -7.28 4.59
N PRO A 173 15.07 -6.73 5.80
CA PRO A 173 15.09 -7.53 7.04
C PRO A 173 13.85 -8.42 7.22
N PHE A 174 12.66 -7.93 6.87
CA PHE A 174 11.44 -8.72 6.97
C PHE A 174 11.47 -9.94 6.02
N ILE A 175 11.82 -9.73 4.74
CA ILE A 175 11.92 -10.80 3.75
C ILE A 175 12.91 -11.87 4.23
N MET A 176 14.08 -11.45 4.72
CA MET A 176 15.09 -12.38 5.26
C MET A 176 14.58 -13.09 6.51
N GLY A 177 13.99 -12.35 7.46
CA GLY A 177 13.49 -12.91 8.72
C GLY A 177 12.40 -13.96 8.50
N VAL A 178 11.43 -13.67 7.64
CA VAL A 178 10.36 -14.64 7.30
C VAL A 178 10.93 -15.87 6.61
N GLY A 179 11.93 -15.69 5.72
CA GLY A 179 12.62 -16.81 5.05
C GLY A 179 13.44 -17.68 6.01
N MET A 180 13.91 -17.15 7.15
CA MET A 180 14.67 -17.90 8.16
C MET A 180 13.77 -18.68 9.13
N ILE A 181 12.46 -18.47 9.14
CA ILE A 181 11.53 -19.27 9.92
C ILE A 181 11.38 -20.64 9.27
N ASP A 182 11.90 -21.70 9.88
CA ASP A 182 11.92 -23.05 9.32
C ASP A 182 10.55 -23.49 8.77
N ALA A 183 9.49 -23.22 9.53
CA ALA A 183 8.12 -23.57 9.15
C ALA A 183 7.60 -22.81 7.89
N ILE A 184 8.30 -21.78 7.43
CA ILE A 184 7.98 -21.02 6.21
C ILE A 184 9.05 -21.28 5.16
N GLY A 185 10.32 -21.09 5.50
CA GLY A 185 11.46 -21.16 4.58
C GLY A 185 11.61 -22.51 3.90
N THR A 186 11.40 -23.62 4.62
CA THR A 186 11.45 -24.99 4.05
C THR A 186 10.35 -25.22 3.01
N ASN A 187 9.19 -24.56 3.19
CA ASN A 187 8.04 -24.75 2.32
C ASN A 187 8.11 -23.93 1.01
N ILE A 188 8.96 -22.89 0.93
CA ILE A 188 9.05 -22.01 -0.25
C ILE A 188 9.34 -22.79 -1.55
N LYS A 189 10.12 -23.86 -1.47
CA LYS A 189 10.53 -24.69 -2.64
C LYS A 189 9.63 -25.90 -2.86
N THR A 190 8.57 -26.07 -2.09
CA THR A 190 7.67 -27.23 -2.20
C THR A 190 6.54 -26.94 -3.19
N ASN A 191 5.99 -27.99 -3.77
CA ASN A 191 4.79 -27.92 -4.62
C ASN A 191 3.51 -28.06 -3.77
N ASN A 192 3.51 -27.52 -2.56
CA ASN A 192 2.35 -27.53 -1.67
C ASN A 192 2.17 -26.14 -1.06
N ILE A 193 0.93 -25.69 -1.03
CA ILE A 193 0.55 -24.44 -0.34
C ILE A 193 0.32 -24.78 1.15
N VAL A 194 1.30 -24.45 1.99
CA VAL A 194 1.24 -24.74 3.44
C VAL A 194 1.16 -23.45 4.24
N TRP A 195 0.01 -23.19 4.85
CA TRP A 195 -0.16 -22.12 5.82
C TRP A 195 0.24 -22.63 7.21
N SER A 196 1.52 -22.48 7.54
CA SER A 196 2.03 -22.81 8.87
C SER A 196 1.49 -21.84 9.93
N PRO A 197 1.39 -22.23 11.23
CA PRO A 197 0.94 -21.33 12.29
C PRO A 197 1.70 -20.00 12.36
N PRO A 198 3.05 -19.95 12.19
CA PRO A 198 3.77 -18.67 12.08
C PRO A 198 3.33 -17.82 10.90
N ALA A 199 3.09 -18.41 9.71
CA ALA A 199 2.66 -17.68 8.54
C ALA A 199 1.28 -17.03 8.75
N VAL A 200 0.34 -17.79 9.32
CA VAL A 200 -0.99 -17.27 9.69
C VAL A 200 -0.86 -16.16 10.73
N GLY A 201 0.00 -16.35 11.74
CA GLY A 201 0.22 -15.36 12.80
C GLY A 201 0.76 -14.04 12.24
N ILE A 202 1.76 -14.07 11.35
CA ILE A 202 2.31 -12.88 10.68
C ILE A 202 1.22 -12.20 9.84
N PHE A 203 0.50 -12.95 9.01
CA PHE A 203 -0.55 -12.42 8.16
C PHE A 203 -1.65 -11.72 8.96
N LEU A 204 -2.11 -12.32 10.05
CA LEU A 204 -3.09 -11.71 10.94
C LEU A 204 -2.54 -10.46 11.64
N ALA A 205 -1.27 -10.46 12.04
CA ALA A 205 -0.62 -9.30 12.65
C ALA A 205 -0.55 -8.11 11.67
N GLU A 206 -0.23 -8.34 10.40
CA GLU A 206 -0.22 -7.31 9.36
C GLU A 206 -1.59 -6.64 9.22
N PHE A 207 -2.66 -7.43 9.12
CA PHE A 207 -4.02 -6.89 9.05
C PHE A 207 -4.47 -6.19 10.33
N ALA A 208 -4.07 -6.71 11.49
CA ALA A 208 -4.35 -6.07 12.77
C ALA A 208 -3.70 -4.68 12.88
N VAL A 209 -2.45 -4.53 12.41
CA VAL A 209 -1.76 -3.24 12.36
C VAL A 209 -2.47 -2.28 11.40
N ILE A 210 -2.89 -2.73 10.20
CA ILE A 210 -3.64 -1.92 9.25
C ILE A 210 -4.93 -1.40 9.89
N ALA A 211 -5.71 -2.30 10.51
CA ALA A 211 -6.97 -1.94 11.18
C ALA A 211 -6.74 -0.95 12.33
N LEU A 212 -5.69 -1.16 13.11
CA LEU A 212 -5.31 -0.27 14.20
C LEU A 212 -4.95 1.13 13.68
N VAL A 213 -4.15 1.23 12.63
CA VAL A 213 -3.77 2.51 12.03
C VAL A 213 -4.99 3.27 11.53
N ILE A 214 -5.88 2.62 10.78
CA ILE A 214 -7.12 3.24 10.31
C ILE A 214 -8.00 3.69 11.49
N GLY A 215 -8.11 2.87 12.52
CA GLY A 215 -8.87 3.19 13.73
C GLY A 215 -8.31 4.39 14.48
N VAL A 216 -6.99 4.42 14.73
CA VAL A 216 -6.31 5.50 15.44
C VAL A 216 -6.38 6.81 14.65
N THR A 217 -6.07 6.79 13.37
CA THR A 217 -6.12 7.99 12.52
C THR A 217 -7.53 8.55 12.42
N SER A 218 -8.55 7.69 12.26
CA SER A 218 -9.95 8.09 12.28
C SER A 218 -10.35 8.71 13.64
N TRP A 219 -9.90 8.11 14.75
CA TRP A 219 -10.20 8.63 16.08
C TRP A 219 -9.56 10.01 16.34
N ILE A 220 -8.32 10.21 15.89
CA ILE A 220 -7.62 11.51 15.99
C ILE A 220 -8.41 12.58 15.21
N HIS A 221 -8.81 12.28 13.96
CA HIS A 221 -9.54 13.26 13.14
C HIS A 221 -10.95 13.56 13.65
N ARG A 222 -11.58 12.64 14.37
CA ARG A 222 -12.87 12.92 15.05
C ARG A 222 -12.76 13.96 16.17
N ARG A 223 -11.58 14.09 16.77
CA ARG A 223 -11.32 15.04 17.85
C ARG A 223 -10.83 16.42 17.36
N LYS A 224 -10.38 16.50 16.10
CA LYS A 224 -10.00 17.79 15.52
C LYS A 224 -11.24 18.63 15.24
N THR A 225 -11.30 19.83 15.83
CA THR A 225 -12.36 20.83 15.62
C THR A 225 -11.97 21.86 14.57
N SER A 226 -10.67 21.91 14.19
CA SER A 226 -10.12 22.79 13.18
C SER A 226 -9.15 21.99 12.28
N PHE A 227 -8.86 22.51 11.11
CA PHE A 227 -7.92 21.93 10.15
C PHE A 227 -6.43 22.19 10.53
N LEU A 228 -6.22 23.05 11.52
CA LEU A 228 -4.91 23.44 12.08
C LEU A 228 -4.78 22.90 13.49
#